data_13c8e522f13905438ceeba6abf2fbf78
#
_entry.id   13c8e522f13905438ceeba6abf2fbf78
#
_cell.length_a   1.000
_cell.length_b   1.000
_cell.length_c   1.000
_cell.angle_alpha   90.00
_cell.angle_beta   90.00
_cell.angle_gamma   90.00
#
_symmetry.space_group_name_H-M   'P 1'
#
loop_
_entity.id
_entity.type
_entity.pdbx_description
1 polymer ?
#
loop_
_entity_poly.entity_id
_entity_poly.type
_entity_poly.pdbx_seq_one_letter_code
_entity_poly.pdbx_strand_id
1 'polypeptide(L)'
;MTPTAQVRLTASRGTESRHLWLYAGHVGPVVGQAVAGDLVDVLTADGQFYGRGLYNPSSKIRVRLLTFEDEPIDEMFWQGRIRQAIRLRQRVVAQSNVYRLIYAEGDRLPGLIVDRYDQLLVMQCLSFGMDSRKELLADLLMKELNVTTVYLRNDAKSRQLEGLPLERGFLRGSGPTQVEIHEGPAKFLVDVERGQKTGWFCDQRENRLAAAKLASGAEVLEVFCHTGAFGIHAALAGAVSVESLDVSQETLTIARRHAVMNHVEDRCTYRHADAFEEMRHLVKAGRRYDLVILDPPAFARSKQALPGALAGYKDINLLGLKLLKPDGFLVTCSCSHPVSEAD
;
A
#
# COMPACT_ATOMS: atom_id res chain seq x y z
N MET A 1 28.04 -9.02 5.71
CA MET A 1 28.19 -10.27 4.93
C MET A 1 28.94 -9.93 3.66
N THR A 2 29.89 -10.76 3.26
CA THR A 2 30.59 -10.69 1.97
C THR A 2 29.80 -11.46 0.92
N PRO A 3 29.78 -11.00 -0.32
CA PRO A 3 29.12 -11.72 -1.41
C PRO A 3 29.75 -13.12 -1.61
N THR A 4 28.90 -14.11 -1.85
CA THR A 4 29.32 -15.51 -2.06
C THR A 4 29.56 -15.84 -3.53
N ALA A 5 29.06 -14.98 -4.44
CA ALA A 5 29.16 -15.18 -5.88
C ALA A 5 29.09 -13.84 -6.64
N GLN A 6 29.42 -13.90 -7.91
CA GLN A 6 29.33 -12.77 -8.85
C GLN A 6 28.38 -13.10 -9.98
N VAL A 7 27.66 -12.08 -10.43
CA VAL A 7 26.73 -12.14 -11.57
C VAL A 7 27.14 -11.10 -12.60
N ARG A 8 27.29 -11.48 -13.87
CA ARG A 8 27.56 -10.53 -14.94
C ARG A 8 26.28 -10.11 -15.65
N LEU A 9 26.16 -8.82 -15.95
CA LEU A 9 25.10 -8.31 -16.81
C LEU A 9 25.36 -8.72 -18.25
N THR A 10 24.27 -9.03 -18.97
CA THR A 10 24.34 -9.22 -20.43
C THR A 10 24.50 -7.85 -21.11
N ALA A 11 25.17 -7.80 -22.27
CA ALA A 11 25.48 -6.56 -23.01
C ALA A 11 24.25 -5.74 -23.45
N SER A 12 23.04 -6.29 -23.32
CA SER A 12 21.79 -5.66 -23.77
C SER A 12 21.21 -4.62 -22.82
N ARG A 13 21.80 -4.41 -21.64
CA ARG A 13 21.34 -3.39 -20.69
C ARG A 13 22.30 -2.21 -20.66
N GLY A 14 21.80 -1.02 -21.04
CA GLY A 14 22.49 0.23 -20.76
C GLY A 14 22.66 0.43 -19.25
N THR A 15 23.84 0.80 -18.81
CA THR A 15 24.18 1.09 -17.41
C THR A 15 23.48 2.36 -16.88
N GLU A 16 22.78 3.07 -17.74
CA GLU A 16 22.09 4.35 -17.42
C GLU A 16 20.87 4.17 -16.51
N SER A 17 20.17 3.03 -16.56
CA SER A 17 19.01 2.76 -15.72
C SER A 17 19.42 2.20 -14.36
N ARG A 18 19.45 3.02 -13.32
CA ARG A 18 19.68 2.61 -11.92
C ARG A 18 18.45 1.95 -11.27
N HIS A 19 17.71 1.13 -12.02
CA HIS A 19 16.58 0.37 -11.50
C HIS A 19 17.06 -0.76 -10.61
N LEU A 20 16.42 -0.96 -9.44
CA LEU A 20 16.84 -1.96 -8.45
C LEU A 20 16.57 -3.41 -8.87
N TRP A 21 15.80 -3.65 -9.94
CA TRP A 21 15.48 -5.00 -10.41
C TRP A 21 16.30 -5.39 -11.61
N LEU A 22 16.98 -6.54 -11.51
CA LEU A 22 17.64 -7.22 -12.62
C LEU A 22 16.84 -8.47 -12.98
N TYR A 23 16.19 -8.43 -14.12
CA TYR A 23 15.42 -9.58 -14.62
C TYR A 23 16.34 -10.69 -15.14
N ALA A 24 15.82 -11.92 -15.18
CA ALA A 24 16.57 -13.09 -15.63
C ALA A 24 17.25 -12.92 -16.99
N GLY A 25 16.60 -12.23 -17.95
CA GLY A 25 17.19 -11.94 -19.26
C GLY A 25 18.34 -10.92 -19.28
N HIS A 26 18.54 -10.18 -18.18
CA HIS A 26 19.65 -9.21 -18.04
C HIS A 26 20.85 -9.79 -17.30
N VAL A 27 20.75 -11.02 -16.83
CA VAL A 27 21.72 -11.65 -15.96
C VAL A 27 22.32 -12.85 -16.67
N GLY A 28 23.64 -12.83 -16.84
CA GLY A 28 24.42 -13.94 -17.39
C GLY A 28 24.71 -15.02 -16.33
N PRO A 29 25.67 -15.93 -16.61
CA PRO A 29 26.05 -16.98 -15.70
C PRO A 29 26.53 -16.45 -14.35
N VAL A 30 26.16 -17.17 -13.28
CA VAL A 30 26.66 -16.91 -11.92
C VAL A 30 28.04 -17.55 -11.80
N VAL A 31 29.02 -16.79 -11.33
CA VAL A 31 30.37 -17.27 -11.01
C VAL A 31 30.45 -17.45 -9.50
N GLY A 32 30.78 -18.66 -9.07
CA GLY A 32 30.68 -19.09 -7.66
C GLY A 32 29.39 -19.84 -7.38
N GLN A 33 29.09 -20.04 -6.10
CA GLN A 33 27.87 -20.72 -5.66
C GLN A 33 26.95 -19.71 -4.97
N ALA A 34 25.73 -19.58 -5.47
CA ALA A 34 24.70 -18.76 -4.85
C ALA A 34 23.35 -19.48 -4.86
N VAL A 35 22.68 -19.47 -3.72
CA VAL A 35 21.32 -19.95 -3.53
C VAL A 35 20.35 -18.78 -3.35
N ALA A 36 19.06 -19.06 -3.32
CA ALA A 36 18.05 -18.02 -3.11
C ALA A 36 18.29 -17.28 -1.77
N GLY A 37 18.31 -15.95 -1.83
CA GLY A 37 18.54 -15.07 -0.68
C GLY A 37 19.99 -14.65 -0.44
N ASP A 38 20.96 -15.25 -1.17
CA ASP A 38 22.37 -14.88 -1.04
C ASP A 38 22.66 -13.49 -1.58
N LEU A 39 23.68 -12.85 -1.00
CA LEU A 39 24.28 -11.64 -1.53
C LEU A 39 25.21 -11.97 -2.70
N VAL A 40 25.06 -11.24 -3.79
CA VAL A 40 25.92 -11.33 -4.96
C VAL A 40 26.42 -9.96 -5.37
N ASP A 41 27.66 -9.90 -5.87
CA ASP A 41 28.15 -8.76 -6.62
C ASP A 41 27.65 -8.85 -8.06
N VAL A 42 27.17 -7.72 -8.56
CA VAL A 42 26.80 -7.58 -9.96
C VAL A 42 27.89 -6.82 -10.68
N LEU A 43 28.37 -7.38 -11.76
CA LEU A 43 29.38 -6.79 -12.63
C LEU A 43 28.76 -6.42 -13.98
N THR A 44 29.25 -5.38 -14.58
CA THR A 44 28.95 -5.04 -15.98
C THR A 44 29.49 -6.12 -16.92
N ALA A 45 29.15 -6.07 -18.20
CA ALA A 45 29.61 -7.03 -19.19
C ALA A 45 31.16 -7.01 -19.35
N ASP A 46 31.80 -5.86 -19.15
CA ASP A 46 33.25 -5.65 -19.15
C ASP A 46 33.93 -5.94 -17.80
N GLY A 47 33.15 -6.37 -16.79
CA GLY A 47 33.65 -6.85 -15.49
C GLY A 47 33.85 -5.80 -14.43
N GLN A 48 33.34 -4.56 -14.61
CA GLN A 48 33.38 -3.53 -13.59
C GLN A 48 32.25 -3.76 -12.57
N PHE A 49 32.46 -3.33 -11.32
CA PHE A 49 31.42 -3.39 -10.30
C PHE A 49 30.24 -2.49 -10.68
N TYR A 50 29.04 -3.07 -10.68
CA TYR A 50 27.79 -2.37 -10.96
C TYR A 50 26.93 -2.15 -9.70
N GLY A 51 26.98 -3.10 -8.77
CA GLY A 51 26.20 -3.04 -7.55
C GLY A 51 26.18 -4.36 -6.80
N ARG A 52 25.52 -4.38 -5.65
CA ARG A 52 25.38 -5.55 -4.78
C ARG A 52 23.92 -5.78 -4.43
N GLY A 53 23.47 -7.03 -4.43
CA GLY A 53 22.07 -7.34 -4.23
C GLY A 53 21.76 -8.76 -3.80
N LEU A 54 20.47 -9.04 -3.65
CA LEU A 54 19.92 -10.33 -3.22
C LEU A 54 19.52 -11.15 -4.45
N TYR A 55 20.07 -12.35 -4.55
CA TYR A 55 19.88 -13.28 -5.67
C TYR A 55 18.70 -14.22 -5.42
N ASN A 56 17.96 -14.56 -6.48
CA ASN A 56 16.98 -15.64 -6.46
C ASN A 56 16.94 -16.34 -7.84
N PRO A 57 17.43 -17.59 -7.94
CA PRO A 57 17.46 -18.33 -9.20
C PRO A 57 16.07 -18.72 -9.73
N SER A 58 15.05 -18.74 -8.89
CA SER A 58 13.68 -19.11 -9.26
C SER A 58 12.81 -17.93 -9.65
N SER A 59 13.23 -16.70 -9.31
CA SER A 59 12.45 -15.49 -9.59
C SER A 59 12.72 -14.94 -10.98
N LYS A 60 11.70 -14.32 -11.59
CA LYS A 60 11.88 -13.51 -12.81
C LYS A 60 12.77 -12.28 -12.53
N ILE A 61 12.71 -11.71 -11.32
CA ILE A 61 13.62 -10.67 -10.83
C ILE A 61 14.81 -11.39 -10.21
N ARG A 62 15.82 -11.66 -11.01
CA ARG A 62 16.97 -12.50 -10.68
C ARG A 62 17.84 -11.93 -9.56
N VAL A 63 18.04 -10.60 -9.57
CA VAL A 63 18.75 -9.88 -8.52
C VAL A 63 17.96 -8.63 -8.15
N ARG A 64 17.79 -8.39 -6.85
CA ARG A 64 17.28 -7.14 -6.29
C ARG A 64 18.46 -6.39 -5.69
N LEU A 65 18.86 -5.31 -6.34
CA LEU A 65 20.00 -4.49 -5.91
C LEU A 65 19.65 -3.76 -4.60
N LEU A 66 20.60 -3.78 -3.68
CA LEU A 66 20.56 -3.06 -2.41
C LEU A 66 21.35 -1.76 -2.47
N THR A 67 22.47 -1.80 -3.21
CA THR A 67 23.37 -0.68 -3.37
C THR A 67 24.08 -0.71 -4.72
N PHE A 68 24.51 0.45 -5.18
CA PHE A 68 25.40 0.63 -6.34
C PHE A 68 26.84 0.94 -5.93
N GLU A 69 27.10 0.98 -4.61
CA GLU A 69 28.41 1.22 -4.05
C GLU A 69 29.03 -0.10 -3.56
N ASP A 70 30.36 -0.20 -3.61
CA ASP A 70 31.08 -1.34 -3.03
C ASP A 70 31.20 -1.15 -1.52
N GLU A 71 30.13 -1.45 -0.83
CA GLU A 71 29.98 -1.34 0.62
C GLU A 71 29.53 -2.67 1.25
N PRO A 72 29.90 -2.98 2.50
CA PRO A 72 29.44 -4.19 3.18
C PRO A 72 27.91 -4.11 3.46
N ILE A 73 27.22 -5.25 3.25
CA ILE A 73 25.82 -5.41 3.64
C ILE A 73 25.77 -6.12 4.99
N ASP A 74 26.00 -5.37 6.04
CA ASP A 74 25.98 -5.81 7.42
C ASP A 74 24.78 -5.24 8.20
N GLU A 75 24.75 -5.41 9.52
CA GLU A 75 23.69 -4.89 10.37
C GLU A 75 23.60 -3.35 10.31
N MET A 76 24.75 -2.67 10.21
CA MET A 76 24.80 -1.21 10.12
C MET A 76 24.17 -0.70 8.82
N PHE A 77 24.37 -1.42 7.72
CA PHE A 77 23.70 -1.11 6.44
C PHE A 77 22.19 -1.17 6.58
N TRP A 78 21.64 -2.27 7.11
CA TRP A 78 20.20 -2.44 7.31
C TRP A 78 19.64 -1.38 8.25
N GLN A 79 20.31 -1.14 9.37
CA GLN A 79 19.94 -0.12 10.34
C GLN A 79 19.93 1.28 9.71
N GLY A 80 20.92 1.59 8.88
CA GLY A 80 21.01 2.85 8.14
C GLY A 80 19.82 3.08 7.21
N ARG A 81 19.40 2.05 6.44
CA ARG A 81 18.22 2.10 5.56
C ARG A 81 16.92 2.26 6.34
N ILE A 82 16.76 1.52 7.44
CA ILE A 82 15.60 1.64 8.34
C ILE A 82 15.52 3.05 8.93
N ARG A 83 16.62 3.58 9.46
CA ARG A 83 16.66 4.95 10.01
C ARG A 83 16.34 6.01 8.96
N GLN A 84 16.78 5.83 7.71
CA GLN A 84 16.45 6.73 6.61
C GLN A 84 14.94 6.73 6.34
N ALA A 85 14.30 5.56 6.30
CA ALA A 85 12.86 5.43 6.11
C ALA A 85 12.08 6.08 7.28
N ILE A 86 12.50 5.84 8.52
CA ILE A 86 11.90 6.45 9.72
C ILE A 86 12.00 7.98 9.66
N ARG A 87 13.19 8.53 9.40
CA ARG A 87 13.38 9.99 9.29
C ARG A 87 12.52 10.63 8.22
N LEU A 88 12.35 9.95 7.08
CA LEU A 88 11.46 10.45 6.02
C LEU A 88 10.03 10.57 6.54
N ARG A 89 9.50 9.51 7.18
CA ARG A 89 8.10 9.50 7.68
C ARG A 89 7.89 10.52 8.80
N GLN A 90 8.86 10.68 9.68
CA GLN A 90 8.80 11.73 10.73
C GLN A 90 8.69 13.15 10.16
N ARG A 91 9.18 13.39 8.94
CA ARG A 91 9.09 14.70 8.27
C ARG A 91 7.78 14.89 7.51
N VAL A 92 7.20 13.81 6.95
CA VAL A 92 6.07 13.91 6.02
C VAL A 92 4.75 13.43 6.60
N VAL A 93 4.77 12.64 7.68
CA VAL A 93 3.57 12.14 8.35
C VAL A 93 3.29 12.97 9.57
N ALA A 94 2.19 13.71 9.56
CA ALA A 94 1.74 14.50 10.70
C ALA A 94 0.42 13.94 11.25
N GLN A 95 0.24 14.02 12.58
CA GLN A 95 -1.00 13.72 13.27
C GLN A 95 -1.59 12.34 12.92
N SER A 96 -0.74 11.33 12.77
CA SER A 96 -1.18 9.96 12.49
C SER A 96 -0.26 8.94 13.17
N ASN A 97 -0.84 7.89 13.77
CA ASN A 97 -0.11 6.73 14.28
C ASN A 97 -0.17 5.53 13.33
N VAL A 98 -0.79 5.72 12.14
CA VAL A 98 -0.89 4.69 11.08
C VAL A 98 -0.31 5.21 9.77
N TYR A 99 0.69 4.53 9.23
CA TYR A 99 1.32 4.89 7.96
C TYR A 99 2.24 3.79 7.43
N ARG A 100 2.49 3.82 6.11
CA ARG A 100 3.54 3.00 5.51
C ARG A 100 4.91 3.50 5.92
N LEU A 101 5.59 2.71 6.77
CA LEU A 101 6.92 3.01 7.29
C LEU A 101 8.00 2.67 6.26
N ILE A 102 7.91 1.50 5.61
CA ILE A 102 8.84 1.06 4.56
C ILE A 102 8.05 0.69 3.32
N TYR A 103 8.47 1.26 2.18
CA TYR A 103 7.87 1.03 0.87
C TYR A 103 8.89 0.44 -0.11
N ALA A 104 9.33 -0.77 0.17
CA ALA A 104 10.15 -1.60 -0.70
C ALA A 104 11.25 -0.83 -1.45
N GLU A 105 11.20 -0.81 -2.78
CA GLU A 105 12.16 -0.17 -3.65
C GLU A 105 12.26 1.34 -3.42
N GLY A 106 11.17 1.99 -3.03
CA GLY A 106 11.14 3.42 -2.70
C GLY A 106 12.04 3.79 -1.51
N ASP A 107 12.23 2.86 -0.58
CA ASP A 107 13.13 3.02 0.57
C ASP A 107 14.45 2.24 0.41
N ARG A 108 14.74 1.73 -0.79
CA ARG A 108 15.92 0.90 -1.09
C ARG A 108 16.02 -0.37 -0.23
N LEU A 109 14.86 -0.93 0.12
CA LEU A 109 14.69 -2.21 0.81
C LEU A 109 13.79 -3.12 -0.06
N PRO A 110 14.24 -3.54 -1.26
CA PRO A 110 13.41 -4.11 -2.31
C PRO A 110 12.70 -5.38 -1.87
N GLY A 111 11.37 -5.33 -1.90
CA GLY A 111 10.50 -6.42 -1.47
C GLY A 111 10.16 -6.43 0.02
N LEU A 112 10.54 -5.41 0.80
CA LEU A 112 10.12 -5.23 2.19
C LEU A 112 9.04 -4.14 2.28
N ILE A 113 7.88 -4.48 2.82
CA ILE A 113 6.82 -3.55 3.19
C ILE A 113 6.67 -3.60 4.71
N VAL A 114 6.61 -2.44 5.35
CA VAL A 114 6.28 -2.32 6.77
C VAL A 114 5.28 -1.19 6.95
N ASP A 115 4.14 -1.50 7.54
CA ASP A 115 3.17 -0.50 7.96
C ASP A 115 3.14 -0.42 9.49
N ARG A 116 3.11 0.78 10.02
CA ARG A 116 3.01 1.06 11.45
C ARG A 116 1.55 1.25 11.84
N TYR A 117 1.14 0.61 12.92
CA TYR A 117 -0.16 0.72 13.57
C TYR A 117 0.08 0.99 15.06
N ASP A 118 0.31 2.23 15.41
CA ASP A 118 0.70 2.66 16.75
C ASP A 118 1.95 1.89 17.28
N GLN A 119 1.78 0.93 18.20
CA GLN A 119 2.84 0.10 18.77
C GLN A 119 3.02 -1.24 18.04
N LEU A 120 2.21 -1.52 17.04
CA LEU A 120 2.28 -2.74 16.23
C LEU A 120 2.86 -2.43 14.85
N LEU A 121 3.82 -3.22 14.41
CA LEU A 121 4.29 -3.22 13.02
C LEU A 121 3.66 -4.38 12.26
N VAL A 122 3.18 -4.11 11.06
CA VAL A 122 2.76 -5.15 10.11
C VAL A 122 3.77 -5.22 8.99
N MET A 123 4.38 -6.39 8.84
CA MET A 123 5.51 -6.62 7.93
C MET A 123 5.15 -7.61 6.83
N GLN A 124 5.55 -7.30 5.61
CA GLN A 124 5.46 -8.20 4.45
C GLN A 124 6.83 -8.34 3.81
N CYS A 125 7.34 -9.56 3.74
CA CYS A 125 8.57 -9.92 3.04
C CYS A 125 8.19 -10.54 1.70
N LEU A 126 8.20 -9.75 0.63
CA LEU A 126 7.73 -10.14 -0.70
C LEU A 126 8.82 -10.75 -1.58
N SER A 127 10.08 -10.79 -1.13
CA SER A 127 11.21 -11.41 -1.82
C SER A 127 11.93 -12.39 -0.90
N PHE A 128 12.54 -13.42 -1.50
CA PHE A 128 13.25 -14.45 -0.73
C PHE A 128 14.36 -13.85 0.15
N GLY A 129 15.11 -12.91 -0.39
CA GLY A 129 16.20 -12.28 0.33
C GLY A 129 15.75 -11.46 1.55
N MET A 130 14.57 -10.82 1.50
CA MET A 130 14.00 -10.13 2.66
C MET A 130 13.39 -11.12 3.65
N ASP A 131 12.75 -12.18 3.15
CA ASP A 131 12.16 -13.21 4.01
C ASP A 131 13.21 -13.95 4.84
N SER A 132 14.37 -14.29 4.24
CA SER A 132 15.47 -14.92 4.95
C SER A 132 16.13 -14.02 6.03
N ARG A 133 15.80 -12.73 6.03
CA ARG A 133 16.30 -11.73 6.99
C ARG A 133 15.20 -11.13 7.86
N LYS A 134 13.98 -11.67 7.80
CA LYS A 134 12.83 -11.09 8.50
C LYS A 134 13.03 -10.91 9.99
N GLU A 135 13.71 -11.87 10.64
CA GLU A 135 14.01 -11.82 12.07
C GLU A 135 14.94 -10.63 12.41
N LEU A 136 16.07 -10.51 11.70
CA LEU A 136 17.00 -9.39 11.86
C LEU A 136 16.32 -8.05 11.61
N LEU A 137 15.53 -7.95 10.51
CA LEU A 137 14.85 -6.70 10.15
C LEU A 137 13.80 -6.33 11.19
N ALA A 138 13.05 -7.31 11.71
CA ALA A 138 12.09 -7.08 12.79
C ALA A 138 12.79 -6.57 14.07
N ASP A 139 13.89 -7.20 14.49
CA ASP A 139 14.63 -6.81 15.69
C ASP A 139 15.21 -5.39 15.56
N LEU A 140 15.74 -5.03 14.39
CA LEU A 140 16.21 -3.67 14.11
C LEU A 140 15.07 -2.64 14.13
N LEU A 141 13.93 -2.95 13.51
CA LEU A 141 12.76 -2.09 13.51
C LEU A 141 12.22 -1.85 14.92
N MET A 142 12.11 -2.91 15.72
CA MET A 142 11.65 -2.83 17.10
C MET A 142 12.56 -1.95 17.95
N LYS A 143 13.88 -2.12 17.79
CA LYS A 143 14.89 -1.30 18.49
C LYS A 143 14.81 0.17 18.10
N GLU A 144 14.71 0.49 16.80
CA GLU A 144 14.70 1.87 16.31
C GLU A 144 13.41 2.63 16.65
N LEU A 145 12.29 1.93 16.77
CA LEU A 145 10.97 2.52 17.02
C LEU A 145 10.49 2.36 18.46
N ASN A 146 11.22 1.61 19.28
CA ASN A 146 10.82 1.23 20.65
C ASN A 146 9.41 0.59 20.68
N VAL A 147 9.16 -0.34 19.76
CA VAL A 147 7.93 -1.14 19.70
C VAL A 147 8.22 -2.59 20.06
N THR A 148 7.20 -3.32 20.50
CA THR A 148 7.39 -4.68 21.05
C THR A 148 6.76 -5.77 20.18
N THR A 149 6.02 -5.39 19.11
CA THR A 149 5.19 -6.33 18.39
C THR A 149 5.34 -6.18 16.88
N VAL A 150 5.60 -7.30 16.21
CA VAL A 150 5.64 -7.41 14.75
C VAL A 150 4.74 -8.54 14.28
N TYR A 151 3.76 -8.24 13.43
CA TYR A 151 2.84 -9.18 12.81
C TYR A 151 3.18 -9.37 11.33
N LEU A 152 3.27 -10.60 10.87
CA LEU A 152 3.51 -10.92 9.46
C LEU A 152 2.20 -11.00 8.68
N ARG A 153 2.16 -10.30 7.55
CA ARG A 153 1.13 -10.42 6.51
C ARG A 153 1.75 -10.91 5.20
N ASN A 154 2.46 -12.03 5.31
CA ASN A 154 3.14 -12.72 4.22
C ASN A 154 2.17 -13.60 3.40
N ASP A 155 0.94 -13.14 3.20
CA ASP A 155 -0.16 -13.81 2.49
C ASP A 155 -0.37 -13.28 1.06
N ALA A 156 0.49 -12.40 0.58
CA ALA A 156 0.46 -11.92 -0.81
C ALA A 156 0.87 -13.03 -1.79
N LYS A 157 0.02 -13.29 -2.80
CA LYS A 157 0.26 -14.35 -3.82
C LYS A 157 1.57 -14.17 -4.59
N SER A 158 2.09 -12.93 -4.69
CA SER A 158 3.39 -12.65 -5.33
C SER A 158 4.55 -13.37 -4.67
N ARG A 159 4.46 -13.75 -3.39
CA ARG A 159 5.49 -14.54 -2.69
C ARG A 159 5.73 -15.90 -3.34
N GLN A 160 4.68 -16.52 -3.88
CA GLN A 160 4.79 -17.81 -4.58
C GLN A 160 5.68 -17.72 -5.83
N LEU A 161 5.77 -16.53 -6.47
CA LEU A 161 6.68 -16.27 -7.59
C LEU A 161 8.16 -16.21 -7.16
N GLU A 162 8.39 -16.03 -5.87
CA GLU A 162 9.73 -16.05 -5.26
C GLU A 162 10.07 -17.42 -4.64
N GLY A 163 9.16 -18.40 -4.72
CA GLY A 163 9.33 -19.72 -4.08
C GLY A 163 9.04 -19.72 -2.58
N LEU A 164 8.29 -18.73 -2.07
CA LEU A 164 8.00 -18.56 -0.65
C LEU A 164 6.59 -19.06 -0.30
N PRO A 165 6.41 -19.69 0.89
CA PRO A 165 5.09 -20.03 1.40
C PRO A 165 4.30 -18.78 1.80
N LEU A 166 2.98 -18.93 1.89
CA LEU A 166 2.11 -17.92 2.48
C LEU A 166 2.05 -18.16 4.00
N GLU A 167 2.23 -17.10 4.78
CA GLU A 167 2.20 -17.15 6.24
C GLU A 167 1.59 -15.89 6.85
N ARG A 168 0.96 -16.03 8.02
CA ARG A 168 0.48 -14.95 8.87
C ARG A 168 0.76 -15.27 10.33
N GLY A 169 0.91 -14.24 11.15
CA GLY A 169 1.05 -14.41 12.59
C GLY A 169 2.09 -13.49 13.20
N PHE A 170 2.21 -13.53 14.50
CA PHE A 170 3.21 -12.75 15.20
C PHE A 170 4.62 -13.33 14.96
N LEU A 171 5.51 -12.47 14.48
CA LEU A 171 6.95 -12.75 14.37
C LEU A 171 7.66 -12.41 15.67
N ARG A 172 7.22 -11.32 16.31
CA ARG A 172 7.71 -10.87 17.61
C ARG A 172 6.54 -10.42 18.48
N GLY A 173 6.64 -10.66 19.76
CA GLY A 173 5.62 -10.29 20.73
C GLY A 173 4.32 -11.07 20.54
N SER A 174 3.26 -10.56 21.13
CA SER A 174 1.89 -11.07 21.03
C SER A 174 0.92 -9.98 21.46
N GLY A 175 -0.36 -10.12 21.14
CA GLY A 175 -1.38 -9.14 21.55
C GLY A 175 -2.63 -9.18 20.66
N PRO A 176 -3.51 -8.19 20.80
CA PRO A 176 -4.67 -8.06 19.93
C PRO A 176 -4.24 -7.70 18.49
N THR A 177 -4.94 -8.26 17.52
CA THR A 177 -4.81 -7.88 16.10
C THR A 177 -5.69 -6.70 15.73
N GLN A 178 -6.62 -6.32 16.63
CA GLN A 178 -7.42 -5.10 16.50
C GLN A 178 -6.72 -3.95 17.19
N VAL A 179 -6.44 -2.89 16.43
CA VAL A 179 -5.71 -1.71 16.90
C VAL A 179 -6.54 -0.46 16.63
N GLU A 180 -6.65 0.40 17.65
CA GLU A 180 -7.18 1.75 17.45
C GLU A 180 -6.10 2.61 16.80
N ILE A 181 -6.44 3.21 15.67
CA ILE A 181 -5.58 4.13 14.95
C ILE A 181 -6.20 5.51 14.87
N HIS A 182 -5.37 6.52 14.67
CA HIS A 182 -5.83 7.86 14.32
C HIS A 182 -5.15 8.38 13.06
N GLU A 183 -5.92 9.10 12.27
CA GLU A 183 -5.49 9.75 11.04
C GLU A 183 -6.06 11.18 11.04
N GLY A 184 -5.21 12.16 11.32
CA GLY A 184 -5.70 13.50 11.65
C GLY A 184 -6.63 13.47 12.86
N PRO A 185 -7.83 14.07 12.76
CA PRO A 185 -8.82 14.06 13.83
C PRO A 185 -9.60 12.74 13.94
N ALA A 186 -9.57 11.90 12.92
CA ALA A 186 -10.39 10.69 12.82
C ALA A 186 -9.77 9.50 13.53
N LYS A 187 -10.59 8.68 14.20
CA LYS A 187 -10.23 7.43 14.86
C LYS A 187 -10.87 6.24 14.18
N PHE A 188 -10.14 5.14 14.09
CA PHE A 188 -10.63 3.92 13.47
C PHE A 188 -10.14 2.69 14.24
N LEU A 189 -10.94 1.62 14.25
CA LEU A 189 -10.54 0.31 14.74
C LEU A 189 -10.19 -0.56 13.54
N VAL A 190 -8.95 -0.98 13.45
CA VAL A 190 -8.42 -1.76 12.32
C VAL A 190 -8.02 -3.14 12.79
N ASP A 191 -8.39 -4.17 12.05
CA ASP A 191 -7.94 -5.54 12.27
C ASP A 191 -6.82 -5.88 11.27
N VAL A 192 -5.58 -5.96 11.76
CA VAL A 192 -4.42 -6.25 10.92
C VAL A 192 -4.36 -7.70 10.44
N GLU A 193 -5.08 -8.61 11.07
CA GLU A 193 -5.17 -10.00 10.67
C GLU A 193 -6.20 -10.21 9.55
N ARG A 194 -7.40 -9.61 9.67
CA ARG A 194 -8.55 -9.84 8.78
C ARG A 194 -8.72 -8.75 7.74
N GLY A 195 -8.21 -7.54 8.00
CA GLY A 195 -8.34 -6.40 7.10
C GLY A 195 -7.63 -6.60 5.77
N GLN A 196 -8.06 -5.85 4.77
CA GLN A 196 -7.43 -5.85 3.44
C GLN A 196 -6.01 -5.29 3.48
N LYS A 197 -5.16 -5.66 2.53
CA LYS A 197 -3.73 -5.32 2.49
C LYS A 197 -3.05 -5.73 3.81
N THR A 198 -2.55 -4.76 4.55
CA THR A 198 -1.96 -4.92 5.89
C THR A 198 -2.94 -4.61 7.03
N GLY A 199 -4.19 -4.27 6.70
CA GLY A 199 -5.27 -3.88 7.62
C GLY A 199 -5.90 -2.53 7.29
N TRP A 200 -5.15 -1.58 6.71
CA TRP A 200 -5.58 -0.22 6.38
C TRP A 200 -5.02 0.25 5.03
N PHE A 201 -5.73 1.19 4.39
CA PHE A 201 -5.30 1.83 3.15
C PHE A 201 -4.49 3.09 3.46
N CYS A 202 -3.24 2.92 3.90
CA CYS A 202 -2.34 4.02 4.26
C CYS A 202 -2.03 4.97 3.10
N ASP A 203 -2.13 4.49 1.87
CA ASP A 203 -1.94 5.24 0.63
C ASP A 203 -3.01 6.30 0.38
N GLN A 204 -4.21 6.14 0.95
CA GLN A 204 -5.32 7.07 0.79
C GLN A 204 -5.36 8.21 1.83
N ARG A 205 -4.44 8.25 2.80
CA ARG A 205 -4.45 9.25 3.88
C ARG A 205 -4.54 10.68 3.34
N GLU A 206 -3.64 11.07 2.46
CA GLU A 206 -3.60 12.45 1.94
C GLU A 206 -4.83 12.76 1.09
N ASN A 207 -5.36 11.77 0.37
CA ASN A 207 -6.59 11.92 -0.41
C ASN A 207 -7.80 12.13 0.50
N ARG A 208 -7.90 11.38 1.61
CA ARG A 208 -8.97 11.58 2.60
C ARG A 208 -8.92 12.98 3.22
N LEU A 209 -7.73 13.42 3.63
CA LEU A 209 -7.55 14.76 4.20
C LEU A 209 -7.79 15.88 3.17
N ALA A 210 -7.46 15.66 1.90
CA ALA A 210 -7.74 16.63 0.83
C ALA A 210 -9.24 16.71 0.53
N ALA A 211 -9.94 15.56 0.42
CA ALA A 211 -11.38 15.52 0.21
C ALA A 211 -12.14 16.16 1.37
N ALA A 212 -11.70 15.96 2.62
CA ALA A 212 -12.30 16.55 3.79
C ALA A 212 -12.31 18.09 3.77
N LYS A 213 -11.31 18.73 3.15
CA LYS A 213 -11.28 20.21 3.01
C LYS A 213 -12.41 20.77 2.16
N LEU A 214 -13.03 19.91 1.33
CA LEU A 214 -14.16 20.28 0.46
C LEU A 214 -15.53 20.01 1.10
N ALA A 215 -15.56 19.45 2.33
CA ALA A 215 -16.77 18.90 2.91
C ALA A 215 -17.52 19.85 3.86
N SER A 216 -16.95 20.99 4.24
CA SER A 216 -17.61 21.92 5.18
C SER A 216 -18.93 22.45 4.64
N GLY A 217 -20.03 22.18 5.35
CA GLY A 217 -21.39 22.54 4.94
C GLY A 217 -21.97 21.71 3.79
N ALA A 218 -21.26 20.68 3.31
CA ALA A 218 -21.62 19.88 2.16
C ALA A 218 -22.55 18.71 2.49
N GLU A 219 -23.44 18.36 1.55
CA GLU A 219 -24.06 17.04 1.46
C GLU A 219 -23.12 16.14 0.62
N VAL A 220 -22.66 15.04 1.23
CA VAL A 220 -21.61 14.18 0.68
C VAL A 220 -22.17 12.81 0.29
N LEU A 221 -21.80 12.31 -0.90
CA LEU A 221 -21.99 10.93 -1.30
C LEU A 221 -20.62 10.24 -1.38
N GLU A 222 -20.40 9.19 -0.59
CA GLU A 222 -19.22 8.33 -0.64
C GLU A 222 -19.60 6.97 -1.25
N VAL A 223 -19.01 6.60 -2.37
CA VAL A 223 -19.28 5.34 -3.07
C VAL A 223 -18.05 4.43 -3.00
N PHE A 224 -18.27 3.14 -2.75
CA PHE A 224 -17.24 2.16 -2.39
C PHE A 224 -16.57 2.47 -1.06
N CYS A 225 -17.39 2.82 -0.08
CA CYS A 225 -16.90 3.42 1.17
C CYS A 225 -16.09 2.46 2.04
N HIS A 226 -16.12 1.14 1.79
CA HIS A 226 -15.45 0.13 2.61
C HIS A 226 -15.83 0.33 4.10
N THR A 227 -14.90 0.77 4.94
CA THR A 227 -15.15 1.04 6.37
C THR A 227 -15.44 2.53 6.66
N GLY A 228 -15.80 3.32 5.64
CA GLY A 228 -16.30 4.68 5.76
C GLY A 228 -15.25 5.76 6.02
N ALA A 229 -14.01 5.54 5.64
CA ALA A 229 -12.93 6.43 6.06
C ALA A 229 -13.00 7.84 5.44
N PHE A 230 -13.34 7.97 4.15
CA PHE A 230 -13.53 9.28 3.53
C PHE A 230 -14.73 10.01 4.15
N GLY A 231 -15.84 9.30 4.33
CA GLY A 231 -17.07 9.86 4.91
C GLY A 231 -16.88 10.36 6.36
N ILE A 232 -16.15 9.61 7.18
CA ILE A 232 -15.81 10.01 8.56
C ILE A 232 -14.99 11.30 8.56
N HIS A 233 -13.96 11.38 7.71
CA HIS A 233 -13.17 12.61 7.56
C HIS A 233 -14.02 13.79 7.09
N ALA A 234 -14.94 13.57 6.14
CA ALA A 234 -15.86 14.59 5.66
C ALA A 234 -16.82 15.07 6.77
N ALA A 235 -17.38 14.14 7.54
CA ALA A 235 -18.28 14.48 8.66
C ALA A 235 -17.56 15.28 9.75
N LEU A 236 -16.32 14.90 10.11
CA LEU A 236 -15.48 15.64 11.06
C LEU A 236 -15.08 17.03 10.55
N ALA A 237 -14.97 17.20 9.24
CA ALA A 237 -14.70 18.49 8.60
C ALA A 237 -15.95 19.38 8.47
N GLY A 238 -17.11 18.96 8.98
CA GLY A 238 -18.32 19.75 9.03
C GLY A 238 -19.30 19.50 7.88
N ALA A 239 -19.27 18.33 7.24
CA ALA A 239 -20.34 17.91 6.32
C ALA A 239 -21.70 17.93 7.06
N VAL A 240 -22.75 18.38 6.37
CA VAL A 240 -24.12 18.38 6.90
C VAL A 240 -24.66 16.96 6.95
N SER A 241 -24.38 16.18 5.90
CA SER A 241 -24.74 14.77 5.81
C SER A 241 -23.75 14.00 4.94
N VAL A 242 -23.54 12.74 5.28
CA VAL A 242 -22.73 11.80 4.51
C VAL A 242 -23.55 10.55 4.25
N GLU A 243 -23.80 10.27 2.97
CA GLU A 243 -24.42 9.02 2.52
C GLU A 243 -23.33 8.12 1.93
N SER A 244 -23.07 6.96 2.56
CA SER A 244 -21.99 6.04 2.19
C SER A 244 -22.56 4.73 1.63
N LEU A 245 -22.05 4.28 0.49
CA LEU A 245 -22.49 3.06 -0.22
C LEU A 245 -21.37 2.02 -0.28
N ASP A 246 -21.68 0.77 0.03
CA ASP A 246 -20.81 -0.37 -0.24
C ASP A 246 -21.62 -1.65 -0.47
N VAL A 247 -21.05 -2.60 -1.19
CA VAL A 247 -21.64 -3.92 -1.44
C VAL A 247 -21.44 -4.90 -0.28
N SER A 248 -20.59 -4.56 0.70
CA SER A 248 -20.26 -5.41 1.84
C SER A 248 -20.98 -4.95 3.12
N GLN A 249 -21.96 -5.72 3.54
CA GLN A 249 -22.66 -5.48 4.81
C GLN A 249 -21.72 -5.54 6.02
N GLU A 250 -20.66 -6.35 5.96
CA GLU A 250 -19.66 -6.48 7.02
C GLU A 250 -18.89 -5.17 7.19
N THR A 251 -18.35 -4.61 6.10
CA THR A 251 -17.61 -3.35 6.13
C THR A 251 -18.48 -2.18 6.55
N LEU A 252 -19.76 -2.13 6.14
CA LEU A 252 -20.72 -1.12 6.57
C LEU A 252 -21.02 -1.21 8.08
N THR A 253 -20.99 -2.41 8.65
CA THR A 253 -21.12 -2.56 10.10
C THR A 253 -19.94 -1.94 10.84
N ILE A 254 -18.71 -2.12 10.30
CA ILE A 254 -17.52 -1.48 10.82
C ILE A 254 -17.59 0.04 10.64
N ALA A 255 -18.04 0.52 9.48
CA ALA A 255 -18.20 1.94 9.19
C ALA A 255 -19.15 2.65 10.19
N ARG A 256 -20.28 2.01 10.55
CA ARG A 256 -21.17 2.52 11.61
C ARG A 256 -20.48 2.62 12.96
N ARG A 257 -19.67 1.63 13.33
CA ARG A 257 -18.86 1.69 14.57
C ARG A 257 -17.86 2.82 14.54
N HIS A 258 -17.22 3.06 13.39
CA HIS A 258 -16.31 4.20 13.22
C HIS A 258 -17.03 5.55 13.34
N ALA A 259 -18.28 5.68 12.83
CA ALA A 259 -19.06 6.90 13.01
C ALA A 259 -19.34 7.19 14.50
N VAL A 260 -19.73 6.15 15.26
CA VAL A 260 -19.93 6.28 16.72
C VAL A 260 -18.64 6.63 17.44
N MET A 261 -17.51 6.00 17.10
CA MET A 261 -16.19 6.32 17.69
C MET A 261 -15.77 7.78 17.49
N ASN A 262 -16.24 8.41 16.42
CA ASN A 262 -15.93 9.79 16.04
C ASN A 262 -17.05 10.78 16.39
N HIS A 263 -18.14 10.33 17.02
CA HIS A 263 -19.30 11.16 17.39
C HIS A 263 -19.94 11.89 16.19
N VAL A 264 -20.05 11.20 15.05
CA VAL A 264 -20.64 11.72 13.80
C VAL A 264 -21.74 10.81 13.25
N GLU A 265 -22.24 9.88 14.04
CA GLU A 265 -23.26 8.90 13.63
C GLU A 265 -24.58 9.54 13.20
N ASP A 266 -24.90 10.70 13.73
CA ASP A 266 -26.10 11.50 13.39
C ASP A 266 -26.05 12.11 11.98
N ARG A 267 -24.84 12.25 11.42
CA ARG A 267 -24.61 12.80 10.06
C ARG A 267 -24.34 11.72 9.02
N CYS A 268 -24.00 10.50 9.44
CA CYS A 268 -23.57 9.42 8.55
C CYS A 268 -24.65 8.38 8.36
N THR A 269 -25.01 8.09 7.12
CA THR A 269 -25.91 7.01 6.73
C THR A 269 -25.18 6.00 5.86
N TYR A 270 -25.51 4.71 6.00
CA TYR A 270 -24.81 3.62 5.33
C TYR A 270 -25.79 2.72 4.61
N ARG A 271 -25.61 2.54 3.32
CA ARG A 271 -26.49 1.77 2.44
C ARG A 271 -25.75 0.58 1.81
N HIS A 272 -26.28 -0.62 2.00
CA HIS A 272 -25.84 -1.82 1.34
C HIS A 272 -26.44 -1.89 -0.06
N ALA A 273 -25.63 -1.65 -1.10
CA ALA A 273 -26.09 -1.59 -2.48
C ALA A 273 -24.95 -1.84 -3.48
N ASP A 274 -25.28 -2.29 -4.68
CA ASP A 274 -24.38 -2.20 -5.83
C ASP A 274 -24.23 -0.74 -6.25
N ALA A 275 -22.98 -0.30 -6.38
CA ALA A 275 -22.67 1.11 -6.62
C ALA A 275 -23.25 1.62 -7.96
N PHE A 276 -23.14 0.82 -9.04
CA PHE A 276 -23.63 1.23 -10.36
C PHE A 276 -25.15 1.32 -10.40
N GLU A 277 -25.84 0.36 -9.81
CA GLU A 277 -27.30 0.34 -9.75
C GLU A 277 -27.83 1.49 -8.90
N GLU A 278 -27.26 1.68 -7.69
CA GLU A 278 -27.71 2.71 -6.78
C GLU A 278 -27.43 4.13 -7.29
N MET A 279 -26.25 4.37 -7.89
CA MET A 279 -25.96 5.67 -8.51
C MET A 279 -26.93 5.99 -9.66
N ARG A 280 -27.30 5.00 -10.48
CA ARG A 280 -28.34 5.19 -11.53
C ARG A 280 -29.70 5.50 -10.93
N HIS A 281 -30.05 4.82 -9.84
CA HIS A 281 -31.29 5.10 -9.09
C HIS A 281 -31.30 6.53 -8.51
N LEU A 282 -30.22 6.96 -7.86
CA LEU A 282 -30.09 8.32 -7.32
C LEU A 282 -30.18 9.40 -8.41
N VAL A 283 -29.55 9.18 -9.58
CA VAL A 283 -29.67 10.08 -10.74
C VAL A 283 -31.11 10.16 -11.22
N LYS A 284 -31.81 9.03 -11.36
CA LYS A 284 -33.21 8.97 -11.77
C LYS A 284 -34.15 9.63 -10.77
N ALA A 285 -33.83 9.52 -9.47
CA ALA A 285 -34.56 10.17 -8.38
C ALA A 285 -34.26 11.69 -8.25
N GLY A 286 -33.38 12.23 -9.11
CA GLY A 286 -33.03 13.66 -9.09
C GLY A 286 -32.16 14.08 -7.90
N ARG A 287 -31.52 13.13 -7.19
CA ARG A 287 -30.61 13.44 -6.07
C ARG A 287 -29.40 14.20 -6.56
N ARG A 288 -28.90 15.13 -5.72
CA ARG A 288 -27.71 15.93 -5.96
C ARG A 288 -26.94 16.16 -4.69
N TYR A 289 -25.60 16.20 -4.79
CA TYR A 289 -24.66 16.35 -3.68
C TYR A 289 -23.67 17.47 -3.97
N ASP A 290 -23.12 18.07 -2.93
CA ASP A 290 -22.07 19.09 -3.04
C ASP A 290 -20.70 18.42 -3.29
N LEU A 291 -20.52 17.21 -2.73
CA LEU A 291 -19.28 16.43 -2.89
C LEU A 291 -19.63 14.96 -3.17
N VAL A 292 -19.08 14.41 -4.25
CA VAL A 292 -19.17 12.98 -4.57
C VAL A 292 -17.76 12.40 -4.53
N ILE A 293 -17.58 11.31 -3.78
CA ILE A 293 -16.30 10.60 -3.60
C ILE A 293 -16.45 9.19 -4.17
N LEU A 294 -15.57 8.84 -5.13
CA LEU A 294 -15.53 7.54 -5.80
C LEU A 294 -14.16 6.89 -5.57
N ASP A 295 -14.09 5.84 -4.75
CA ASP A 295 -12.87 5.04 -4.53
C ASP A 295 -13.12 3.57 -4.89
N PRO A 296 -13.31 3.26 -6.21
CA PRO A 296 -13.68 1.93 -6.65
C PRO A 296 -12.54 0.91 -6.47
N PRO A 297 -12.86 -0.39 -6.39
CA PRO A 297 -11.87 -1.44 -6.47
C PRO A 297 -11.19 -1.44 -7.84
N ALA A 298 -10.04 -2.13 -7.96
CA ALA A 298 -9.33 -2.25 -9.23
C ALA A 298 -10.20 -2.95 -10.29
N PHE A 299 -10.66 -2.21 -11.28
CA PHE A 299 -11.43 -2.75 -12.41
C PHE A 299 -10.54 -3.50 -13.42
N ALA A 300 -9.24 -3.16 -13.51
CA ALA A 300 -8.27 -3.92 -14.30
C ALA A 300 -7.13 -4.45 -13.43
N ARG A 301 -6.88 -5.76 -13.54
CA ARG A 301 -5.70 -6.43 -12.94
C ARG A 301 -4.67 -6.86 -13.99
N SER A 302 -5.00 -6.72 -15.27
CA SER A 302 -4.14 -7.04 -16.41
C SER A 302 -4.40 -6.10 -17.57
N LYS A 303 -3.45 -6.00 -18.51
CA LYS A 303 -3.63 -5.18 -19.72
C LYS A 303 -4.80 -5.64 -20.58
N GLN A 304 -5.13 -6.93 -20.58
CA GLN A 304 -6.28 -7.46 -21.32
C GLN A 304 -7.63 -6.97 -20.77
N ALA A 305 -7.70 -6.69 -19.47
CA ALA A 305 -8.92 -6.17 -18.83
C ALA A 305 -9.09 -4.64 -19.00
N LEU A 306 -8.12 -3.94 -19.59
CA LEU A 306 -8.10 -2.48 -19.66
C LEU A 306 -9.33 -1.88 -20.37
N PRO A 307 -9.80 -2.36 -21.56
CA PRO A 307 -10.96 -1.76 -22.22
C PRO A 307 -12.24 -1.80 -21.37
N GLY A 308 -12.49 -2.93 -20.69
CA GLY A 308 -13.64 -3.07 -19.79
C GLY A 308 -13.53 -2.18 -18.56
N ALA A 309 -12.30 -2.04 -18.01
CA ALA A 309 -12.05 -1.16 -16.88
C ALA A 309 -12.28 0.31 -17.22
N LEU A 310 -11.81 0.78 -18.37
CA LEU A 310 -12.02 2.16 -18.83
C LEU A 310 -13.51 2.45 -19.02
N ALA A 311 -14.29 1.49 -19.57
CA ALA A 311 -15.74 1.62 -19.66
C ALA A 311 -16.39 1.74 -18.27
N GLY A 312 -15.96 0.94 -17.29
CA GLY A 312 -16.44 1.01 -15.90
C GLY A 312 -16.10 2.34 -15.23
N TYR A 313 -14.84 2.81 -15.35
CA TYR A 313 -14.44 4.12 -14.82
C TYR A 313 -15.23 5.26 -15.49
N LYS A 314 -15.40 5.23 -16.81
CA LYS A 314 -16.22 6.21 -17.50
C LYS A 314 -17.65 6.24 -16.98
N ASP A 315 -18.29 5.08 -16.78
CA ASP A 315 -19.68 4.99 -16.31
C ASP A 315 -19.83 5.57 -14.89
N ILE A 316 -19.01 5.16 -13.94
CA ILE A 316 -19.12 5.69 -12.55
C ILE A 316 -18.80 7.18 -12.47
N ASN A 317 -17.79 7.66 -13.21
CA ASN A 317 -17.44 9.08 -13.21
C ASN A 317 -18.57 9.92 -13.85
N LEU A 318 -19.17 9.44 -14.95
CA LEU A 318 -20.34 10.10 -15.56
C LEU A 318 -21.54 10.14 -14.61
N LEU A 319 -21.79 9.06 -13.87
CA LEU A 319 -22.85 9.03 -12.85
C LEU A 319 -22.52 10.00 -11.70
N GLY A 320 -21.25 10.01 -11.24
CA GLY A 320 -20.78 10.95 -10.22
C GLY A 320 -21.02 12.41 -10.62
N LEU A 321 -20.63 12.79 -11.85
CA LEU A 321 -20.88 14.14 -12.39
C LEU A 321 -22.37 14.48 -12.47
N LYS A 322 -23.24 13.52 -12.83
CA LYS A 322 -24.70 13.70 -12.85
C LYS A 322 -25.29 13.86 -11.45
N LEU A 323 -24.62 13.42 -10.43
CA LEU A 323 -25.05 13.53 -9.03
C LEU A 323 -24.53 14.80 -8.33
N LEU A 324 -23.74 15.63 -9.02
CA LEU A 324 -23.28 16.90 -8.47
C LEU A 324 -24.33 18.00 -8.59
N LYS A 325 -24.40 18.84 -7.58
CA LYS A 325 -24.99 20.18 -7.67
C LYS A 325 -24.13 21.07 -8.56
N PRO A 326 -24.64 22.20 -9.08
CA PRO A 326 -23.80 23.25 -9.64
C PRO A 326 -22.68 23.62 -8.65
N ASP A 327 -21.45 23.79 -9.15
CA ASP A 327 -20.23 24.08 -8.36
C ASP A 327 -19.81 22.99 -7.36
N GLY A 328 -20.41 21.80 -7.44
CA GLY A 328 -20.01 20.65 -6.62
C GLY A 328 -18.68 20.01 -7.08
N PHE A 329 -18.08 19.22 -6.19
CA PHE A 329 -16.79 18.59 -6.39
C PHE A 329 -16.92 17.07 -6.60
N LEU A 330 -16.16 16.53 -7.58
CA LEU A 330 -15.96 15.10 -7.75
C LEU A 330 -14.54 14.74 -7.31
N VAL A 331 -14.42 13.85 -6.32
CA VAL A 331 -13.17 13.18 -5.97
C VAL A 331 -13.23 11.76 -6.52
N THR A 332 -12.32 11.42 -7.42
CA THR A 332 -12.27 10.08 -8.04
C THR A 332 -10.90 9.48 -7.92
N CYS A 333 -10.84 8.20 -7.54
CA CYS A 333 -9.62 7.43 -7.35
C CYS A 333 -9.54 6.26 -8.33
N SER A 334 -8.33 5.82 -8.65
CA SER A 334 -8.07 4.59 -9.37
C SER A 334 -6.94 3.81 -8.70
N CYS A 335 -7.17 2.53 -8.43
CA CYS A 335 -6.15 1.59 -7.98
C CYS A 335 -5.80 0.54 -9.05
N SER A 336 -6.25 0.72 -10.30
CA SER A 336 -5.97 -0.16 -11.42
C SER A 336 -4.61 0.16 -12.03
N HIS A 337 -3.58 -0.62 -11.71
CA HIS A 337 -2.21 -0.41 -12.23
C HIS A 337 -2.10 -0.26 -13.76
N PRO A 338 -2.88 -1.00 -14.61
CA PRO A 338 -2.83 -0.81 -16.05
C PRO A 338 -3.46 0.49 -16.58
N VAL A 339 -4.23 1.21 -15.76
CA VAL A 339 -4.86 2.50 -16.12
C VAL A 339 -3.86 3.60 -15.81
N SER A 340 -3.47 4.37 -16.81
CA SER A 340 -2.56 5.50 -16.66
C SER A 340 -3.31 6.80 -16.40
N GLU A 341 -2.59 7.84 -16.00
CA GLU A 341 -3.13 9.18 -15.77
C GLU A 341 -3.69 9.83 -17.05
N ALA A 342 -3.25 9.35 -18.23
CA ALA A 342 -3.70 9.83 -19.53
C ALA A 342 -4.98 9.14 -20.03
N ASP A 343 -5.36 8.01 -19.41
CA ASP A 343 -6.58 7.27 -19.75
C ASP A 343 -7.81 7.88 -19.09
#